data_aa3c6a78ad3d08e0f6be6ae47addf313
#
_entry.id   aa3c6a78ad3d08e0f6be6ae47addf313
#
_cell.length_a   1.000
_cell.length_b   1.000
_cell.length_c   1.000
_cell.angle_alpha   90.00
_cell.angle_beta   90.00
_cell.angle_gamma   90.00
#
_symmetry.space_group_name_H-M   'P 1'
#
loop_
_entity.id
_entity.type
_entity.pdbx_description
1 polymer ?
#
loop_
_entity_poly.entity_id
_entity_poly.type
_entity_poly.pdbx_seq_one_letter_code
_entity_poly.pdbx_strand_id
1 'polypeptide(L)'
;RMRVCCQADARAFWDLTLFNHMEGMLSGEFRPVNAAKMLLYQDPLVQLFTKDTQGFALSRHYAALAPRYEAYTAEGGAFAPLWQFYAMLADVLAKKCVWHEQASQAVVSHDTALAKQLADGLTETIGAVEALRLAWLSLWNATNKPHGFEVIDGRLGGVAARLDTAQRRMRAFAAGECDTIP
;
A
#
# COMPACT_ATOMS: atom_id res chain seq x y z
N ARG A 1 28.09 3.03 14.95
CA ARG A 1 27.67 4.24 15.71
C ARG A 1 26.14 4.31 15.91
N MET A 2 25.29 4.10 14.89
CA MET A 2 23.81 4.16 15.06
C MET A 2 23.29 3.18 16.11
N ARG A 3 23.73 1.90 16.12
CA ARG A 3 23.32 0.94 17.16
C ARG A 3 23.66 1.41 18.57
N VAL A 4 24.79 2.11 18.75
CA VAL A 4 25.22 2.61 20.09
C VAL A 4 24.45 3.86 20.50
N CYS A 5 24.22 4.79 19.56
CA CYS A 5 23.61 6.10 19.88
C CYS A 5 22.08 6.06 19.83
N CYS A 6 21.50 5.31 18.92
CA CYS A 6 20.06 5.32 18.62
C CYS A 6 19.38 3.97 18.89
N GLN A 7 20.15 2.95 19.29
CA GLN A 7 19.63 1.57 19.48
C GLN A 7 18.84 1.05 18.25
N ALA A 8 19.26 1.45 17.05
CA ALA A 8 18.60 1.10 15.81
C ALA A 8 19.58 0.58 14.76
N ASP A 9 19.13 -0.34 13.91
CA ASP A 9 19.90 -0.77 12.75
C ASP A 9 19.88 0.31 11.66
N ALA A 10 21.05 0.67 11.17
CA ALA A 10 21.18 1.61 10.05
C ALA A 10 20.48 1.10 8.77
N ARG A 11 20.40 -0.22 8.58
CA ARG A 11 19.72 -0.83 7.43
C ARG A 11 18.25 -0.47 7.38
N ALA A 12 17.55 -0.45 8.53
CA ALA A 12 16.15 -0.09 8.59
C ALA A 12 15.87 1.31 8.00
N PHE A 13 16.80 2.26 8.21
CA PHE A 13 16.70 3.60 7.62
C PHE A 13 17.05 3.62 6.12
N TRP A 14 18.01 2.81 5.68
CA TRP A 14 18.34 2.68 4.27
C TRP A 14 17.20 2.02 3.48
N ASP A 15 16.57 1.01 4.05
CA ASP A 15 15.45 0.30 3.44
C ASP A 15 14.21 1.19 3.26
N LEU A 16 14.11 2.35 3.94
CA LEU A 16 13.06 3.35 3.68
C LEU A 16 13.09 3.86 2.24
N THR A 17 14.25 3.88 1.61
CA THR A 17 14.36 4.29 0.21
C THR A 17 13.63 3.33 -0.73
N LEU A 18 13.51 2.05 -0.34
CA LEU A 18 12.85 1.00 -1.12
C LEU A 18 11.33 1.21 -1.29
N PHE A 19 10.71 2.04 -0.46
CA PHE A 19 9.31 2.43 -0.66
C PHE A 19 9.11 3.24 -1.94
N ASN A 20 10.14 3.94 -2.41
CA ASN A 20 10.07 4.80 -3.58
C ASN A 20 11.02 4.38 -4.73
N HIS A 21 11.94 3.46 -4.44
CA HIS A 21 12.93 2.99 -5.41
C HIS A 21 12.89 1.47 -5.49
N MET A 22 12.35 0.95 -6.57
CA MET A 22 12.40 -0.48 -6.88
C MET A 22 13.59 -0.79 -7.78
N GLU A 23 14.01 -2.04 -7.77
CA GLU A 23 15.02 -2.52 -8.71
C GLU A 23 14.52 -2.31 -10.14
N GLY A 24 15.34 -1.68 -10.99
CA GLY A 24 15.00 -1.30 -12.36
C GLY A 24 14.41 0.10 -12.53
N MET A 25 13.92 0.77 -11.49
CA MET A 25 13.42 2.15 -11.58
C MET A 25 14.49 3.20 -11.83
N LEU A 26 15.74 2.90 -11.55
CA LEU A 26 16.85 3.86 -11.66
C LEU A 26 17.40 3.97 -13.10
N SER A 27 16.89 3.19 -14.05
CA SER A 27 17.45 3.13 -15.41
C SER A 27 16.87 4.18 -16.38
N GLY A 28 16.47 5.34 -15.91
CA GLY A 28 16.48 6.54 -16.77
C GLY A 28 15.15 7.16 -17.15
N GLU A 29 14.04 6.48 -17.27
CA GLU A 29 12.78 7.08 -17.74
C GLU A 29 11.71 7.24 -16.66
N PHE A 30 11.70 6.39 -15.67
CA PHE A 30 10.78 6.49 -14.56
C PHE A 30 11.29 7.53 -13.55
N ARG A 31 10.52 8.60 -13.37
CA ARG A 31 10.75 9.60 -12.32
C ARG A 31 9.78 9.38 -11.15
N PRO A 32 10.02 8.43 -10.27
CA PRO A 32 9.13 8.19 -9.16
C PRO A 32 9.30 9.28 -8.12
N VAL A 33 8.46 10.27 -8.18
CA VAL A 33 8.49 11.37 -7.20
C VAL A 33 7.94 10.94 -5.84
N ASN A 34 7.56 9.76 -5.61
CA ASN A 34 7.03 9.21 -4.38
C ASN A 34 6.07 8.04 -4.68
N ALA A 35 6.61 6.92 -5.15
CA ALA A 35 5.83 5.78 -5.60
C ALA A 35 4.87 5.26 -4.51
N ALA A 36 5.35 5.11 -3.27
CA ALA A 36 4.52 4.63 -2.17
C ALA A 36 3.32 5.54 -1.90
N LYS A 37 3.52 6.88 -1.91
CA LYS A 37 2.43 7.83 -1.72
C LYS A 37 1.42 7.79 -2.87
N MET A 38 1.90 7.73 -4.12
CA MET A 38 1.04 7.62 -5.29
C MET A 38 0.17 6.38 -5.23
N LEU A 39 0.78 5.21 -4.99
CA LEU A 39 0.09 3.94 -4.91
C LEU A 39 -0.86 3.84 -3.70
N LEU A 40 -0.49 4.43 -2.56
CA LEU A 40 -1.35 4.46 -1.37
C LEU A 40 -2.64 5.22 -1.63
N TYR A 41 -2.57 6.40 -2.24
CA TYR A 41 -3.71 7.29 -2.43
C TYR A 41 -4.38 7.16 -3.79
N GLN A 42 -3.82 6.41 -4.73
CA GLN A 42 -4.43 6.16 -6.03
C GLN A 42 -5.82 5.55 -5.88
N ASP A 43 -6.77 6.12 -6.62
CA ASP A 43 -8.12 5.55 -6.75
C ASP A 43 -8.04 4.19 -7.47
N PRO A 44 -8.63 3.13 -6.92
CA PRO A 44 -8.53 1.78 -7.48
C PRO A 44 -9.24 1.63 -8.83
N LEU A 45 -10.22 2.48 -9.14
CA LEU A 45 -10.96 2.41 -10.40
C LEU A 45 -10.38 3.29 -11.49
N VAL A 46 -9.78 4.44 -11.12
CA VAL A 46 -9.23 5.39 -12.10
C VAL A 46 -7.80 5.03 -12.53
N GLN A 47 -7.00 4.49 -11.63
CA GLN A 47 -5.64 3.97 -11.87
C GLN A 47 -4.74 4.90 -12.73
N LEU A 48 -4.61 6.16 -12.32
CA LEU A 48 -3.90 7.20 -13.07
C LEU A 48 -2.42 6.87 -13.37
N PHE A 49 -1.78 6.04 -12.55
CA PHE A 49 -0.35 5.76 -12.64
C PHE A 49 0.00 4.43 -13.30
N THR A 50 -0.93 3.81 -14.02
CA THR A 50 -0.71 2.51 -14.66
C THR A 50 0.44 2.54 -15.65
N LYS A 51 0.56 3.61 -16.45
CA LYS A 51 1.64 3.76 -17.42
C LYS A 51 3.01 3.93 -16.76
N ASP A 52 3.04 4.66 -15.62
CA ASP A 52 4.28 4.94 -14.89
C ASP A 52 4.80 3.73 -14.13
N THR A 53 3.95 2.73 -13.91
CA THR A 53 4.27 1.53 -13.12
C THR A 53 4.28 0.26 -13.95
N GLN A 54 4.06 0.36 -15.24
CA GLN A 54 4.03 -0.79 -16.15
C GLN A 54 5.38 -1.51 -16.18
N GLY A 55 5.35 -2.83 -16.04
CA GLY A 55 6.54 -3.67 -16.07
C GLY A 55 7.23 -3.87 -14.71
N PHE A 56 6.75 -3.21 -13.65
CA PHE A 56 7.24 -3.43 -12.29
C PHE A 56 6.33 -4.42 -11.54
N ALA A 57 6.94 -5.38 -10.83
CA ALA A 57 6.23 -6.31 -9.95
C ALA A 57 6.03 -5.66 -8.57
N LEU A 58 5.13 -4.67 -8.50
CA LEU A 58 4.90 -3.82 -7.34
C LEU A 58 4.41 -4.62 -6.13
N SER A 59 3.42 -5.48 -6.33
CA SER A 59 2.85 -6.31 -5.27
C SER A 59 3.92 -7.18 -4.62
N ARG A 60 4.75 -7.84 -5.43
CA ARG A 60 5.87 -8.66 -4.96
C ARG A 60 6.92 -7.84 -4.21
N HIS A 61 7.24 -6.65 -4.72
CA HIS A 61 8.22 -5.77 -4.12
C HIS A 61 7.79 -5.36 -2.70
N TYR A 62 6.57 -4.84 -2.54
CA TYR A 62 6.08 -4.43 -1.23
C TYR A 62 5.82 -5.62 -0.30
N ALA A 63 5.37 -6.77 -0.81
CA ALA A 63 5.24 -7.98 -0.02
C ALA A 63 6.59 -8.47 0.55
N ALA A 64 7.70 -8.19 -0.13
CA ALA A 64 9.02 -8.51 0.38
C ALA A 64 9.54 -7.50 1.44
N LEU A 65 8.99 -6.28 1.48
CA LEU A 65 9.37 -5.27 2.48
C LEU A 65 8.69 -5.49 3.83
N ALA A 66 7.44 -5.94 3.86
CA ALA A 66 6.68 -6.12 5.10
C ALA A 66 7.44 -6.98 6.13
N PRO A 67 7.89 -8.21 5.83
CA PRO A 67 8.62 -9.04 6.80
C PRO A 67 9.98 -8.45 7.22
N ARG A 68 10.62 -7.63 6.38
CA ARG A 68 11.84 -6.93 6.79
C ARG A 68 11.57 -5.94 7.92
N TYR A 69 10.50 -5.16 7.80
CA TYR A 69 10.13 -4.19 8.83
C TYR A 69 9.54 -4.86 10.07
N GLU A 70 8.87 -6.00 9.93
CA GLU A 70 8.49 -6.84 11.07
C GLU A 70 9.72 -7.31 11.86
N ALA A 71 10.78 -7.73 11.16
CA ALA A 71 12.03 -8.11 11.79
C ALA A 71 12.69 -6.93 12.55
N TYR A 72 12.73 -5.73 11.94
CA TYR A 72 13.22 -4.53 12.62
C TYR A 72 12.35 -4.15 13.82
N THR A 73 11.04 -4.34 13.74
CA THR A 73 10.13 -4.14 14.89
C THR A 73 10.44 -5.11 16.03
N ALA A 74 10.69 -6.38 15.69
CA ALA A 74 11.01 -7.43 16.67
C ALA A 74 12.37 -7.22 17.38
N GLU A 75 13.32 -6.53 16.74
CA GLU A 75 14.56 -6.11 17.38
C GLU A 75 14.32 -5.11 18.55
N GLY A 76 13.16 -4.46 18.55
CA GLY A 76 12.75 -3.53 19.60
C GLY A 76 13.41 -2.15 19.48
N GLY A 77 13.52 -1.46 20.64
CA GLY A 77 14.11 -0.13 20.71
C GLY A 77 13.15 1.02 20.45
N ALA A 78 13.65 2.25 20.49
CA ALA A 78 12.86 3.47 20.40
C ALA A 78 12.13 3.64 19.05
N PHE A 79 12.61 3.00 18.00
CA PHE A 79 12.05 3.08 16.66
C PHE A 79 11.10 1.92 16.31
N ALA A 80 10.87 0.96 17.21
CA ALA A 80 9.97 -0.17 16.95
C ALA A 80 8.58 0.26 16.48
N PRO A 81 7.91 1.29 17.05
CA PRO A 81 6.63 1.76 16.56
C PRO A 81 6.68 2.33 15.12
N LEU A 82 7.82 2.94 14.75
CA LEU A 82 8.04 3.44 13.39
C LEU A 82 8.20 2.27 12.40
N TRP A 83 8.95 1.24 12.78
CA TRP A 83 9.15 0.07 11.93
C TRP A 83 7.84 -0.71 11.76
N GLN A 84 7.04 -0.83 12.81
CA GLN A 84 5.70 -1.42 12.74
C GLN A 84 4.81 -0.67 11.74
N PHE A 85 4.81 0.66 11.79
CA PHE A 85 4.09 1.48 10.81
C PHE A 85 4.53 1.18 9.38
N TYR A 86 5.85 1.07 9.12
CA TYR A 86 6.35 0.77 7.78
C TYR A 86 6.07 -0.66 7.34
N ALA A 87 6.05 -1.64 8.25
CA ALA A 87 5.61 -3.00 7.95
C ALA A 87 4.15 -3.00 7.45
N MET A 88 3.26 -2.30 8.18
CA MET A 88 1.86 -2.18 7.82
C MET A 88 1.65 -1.39 6.53
N LEU A 89 2.43 -0.35 6.29
CA LEU A 89 2.41 0.40 5.02
C LEU A 89 2.81 -0.50 3.85
N ALA A 90 3.86 -1.30 4.00
CA ALA A 90 4.29 -2.24 2.96
C ALA A 90 3.21 -3.30 2.67
N ASP A 91 2.55 -3.83 3.69
CA ASP A 91 1.44 -4.77 3.54
C ASP A 91 0.26 -4.16 2.78
N VAL A 92 -0.17 -2.95 3.15
CA VAL A 92 -1.24 -2.22 2.43
C VAL A 92 -0.86 -1.98 0.98
N LEU A 93 0.38 -1.56 0.71
CA LEU A 93 0.86 -1.32 -0.65
C LEU A 93 0.91 -2.61 -1.46
N ALA A 94 1.38 -3.72 -0.88
CA ALA A 94 1.39 -5.03 -1.52
C ALA A 94 -0.03 -5.44 -1.98
N LYS A 95 -1.00 -5.36 -1.07
CA LYS A 95 -2.41 -5.71 -1.35
C LYS A 95 -3.04 -4.78 -2.41
N LYS A 96 -2.84 -3.48 -2.29
CA LYS A 96 -3.33 -2.51 -3.30
C LYS A 96 -2.70 -2.74 -4.67
N CYS A 97 -1.43 -3.14 -4.72
CA CYS A 97 -0.74 -3.40 -5.98
C CYS A 97 -1.22 -4.67 -6.66
N VAL A 98 -1.69 -5.69 -5.94
CA VAL A 98 -2.35 -6.85 -6.57
C VAL A 98 -3.57 -6.40 -7.38
N TRP A 99 -4.42 -5.55 -6.81
CA TRP A 99 -5.53 -4.95 -7.55
C TRP A 99 -5.05 -4.15 -8.76
N HIS A 100 -4.07 -3.27 -8.55
CA HIS A 100 -3.52 -2.40 -9.60
C HIS A 100 -2.96 -3.19 -10.79
N GLU A 101 -2.31 -4.33 -10.53
CA GLU A 101 -1.69 -5.17 -11.55
C GLU A 101 -2.69 -6.02 -12.33
N GLN A 102 -3.84 -6.40 -11.73
CA GLN A 102 -4.69 -7.47 -12.26
C GLN A 102 -6.14 -7.04 -12.58
N ALA A 103 -6.63 -5.94 -12.01
CA ALA A 103 -8.05 -5.58 -12.15
C ALA A 103 -8.46 -5.34 -13.61
N SER A 104 -7.66 -4.59 -14.37
CA SER A 104 -7.93 -4.33 -15.79
C SER A 104 -7.94 -5.61 -16.61
N GLN A 105 -7.04 -6.54 -16.34
CA GLN A 105 -6.99 -7.82 -17.05
C GLN A 105 -8.24 -8.65 -16.77
N ALA A 106 -8.66 -8.74 -15.49
CA ALA A 106 -9.87 -9.48 -15.12
C ALA A 106 -11.10 -9.01 -15.91
N VAL A 107 -11.24 -7.70 -16.06
CA VAL A 107 -12.36 -7.09 -16.80
C VAL A 107 -12.23 -7.32 -18.31
N VAL A 108 -11.08 -7.04 -18.91
CA VAL A 108 -10.85 -7.18 -20.36
C VAL A 108 -10.98 -8.63 -20.82
N SER A 109 -10.50 -9.58 -20.03
CA SER A 109 -10.61 -11.01 -20.35
C SER A 109 -11.92 -11.66 -19.92
N HIS A 110 -12.84 -10.91 -19.30
CA HIS A 110 -14.08 -11.42 -18.69
C HIS A 110 -13.82 -12.59 -17.72
N ASP A 111 -12.68 -12.54 -16.98
CA ASP A 111 -12.32 -13.56 -15.98
C ASP A 111 -13.07 -13.30 -14.67
N THR A 112 -14.27 -13.89 -14.57
CA THR A 112 -15.12 -13.75 -13.38
C THR A 112 -14.52 -14.40 -12.12
N ALA A 113 -13.68 -15.44 -12.28
CA ALA A 113 -13.01 -16.10 -11.17
C ALA A 113 -11.94 -15.18 -10.57
N LEU A 114 -11.10 -14.57 -11.42
CA LEU A 114 -10.12 -13.57 -11.00
C LEU A 114 -10.81 -12.33 -10.41
N ALA A 115 -11.89 -11.87 -11.03
CA ALA A 115 -12.68 -10.74 -10.53
C ALA A 115 -13.21 -10.99 -9.10
N LYS A 116 -13.73 -12.18 -8.85
CA LYS A 116 -14.18 -12.58 -7.51
C LYS A 116 -13.03 -12.63 -6.51
N GLN A 117 -11.89 -13.23 -6.88
CA GLN A 117 -10.71 -13.30 -6.04
C GLN A 117 -10.21 -11.88 -5.68
N LEU A 118 -10.14 -10.98 -6.64
CA LEU A 118 -9.74 -9.58 -6.41
C LEU A 118 -10.72 -8.85 -5.49
N ALA A 119 -12.02 -9.03 -5.69
CA ALA A 119 -13.03 -8.44 -4.83
C ALA A 119 -12.94 -8.95 -3.38
N ASP A 120 -12.70 -10.24 -3.19
CA ASP A 120 -12.52 -10.81 -1.85
C ASP A 120 -11.25 -10.29 -1.18
N GLY A 121 -10.14 -10.15 -1.91
CA GLY A 121 -8.89 -9.56 -1.44
C GLY A 121 -9.02 -8.08 -1.00
N LEU A 122 -9.98 -7.34 -1.58
CA LEU A 122 -10.23 -5.95 -1.13
C LEU A 122 -10.83 -5.88 0.29
N THR A 123 -11.50 -6.92 0.78
CA THR A 123 -11.95 -6.97 2.18
C THR A 123 -10.76 -6.89 3.14
N GLU A 124 -9.72 -7.67 2.88
CA GLU A 124 -8.50 -7.66 3.67
C GLU A 124 -7.75 -6.32 3.51
N THR A 125 -7.72 -5.79 2.29
CA THR A 125 -7.05 -4.52 2.00
C THR A 125 -7.70 -3.36 2.77
N ILE A 126 -9.03 -3.29 2.83
CA ILE A 126 -9.77 -2.28 3.60
C ILE A 126 -9.43 -2.40 5.09
N GLY A 127 -9.44 -3.62 5.64
CA GLY A 127 -9.03 -3.85 7.02
C GLY A 127 -7.59 -3.44 7.30
N ALA A 128 -6.67 -3.71 6.38
CA ALA A 128 -5.27 -3.31 6.49
C ALA A 128 -5.09 -1.78 6.43
N VAL A 129 -5.86 -1.07 5.59
CA VAL A 129 -5.86 0.41 5.54
C VAL A 129 -6.33 1.00 6.87
N GLU A 130 -7.37 0.44 7.48
CA GLU A 130 -7.87 0.90 8.78
C GLU A 130 -6.83 0.63 9.89
N ALA A 131 -6.23 -0.54 9.91
CA ALA A 131 -5.17 -0.86 10.85
C ALA A 131 -3.95 0.07 10.70
N LEU A 132 -3.54 0.37 9.46
CA LEU A 132 -2.49 1.35 9.16
C LEU A 132 -2.85 2.75 9.69
N ARG A 133 -4.11 3.18 9.50
CA ARG A 133 -4.61 4.48 9.97
C ARG A 133 -4.48 4.59 11.49
N LEU A 134 -4.89 3.57 12.22
CA LEU A 134 -4.81 3.54 13.68
C LEU A 134 -3.35 3.50 14.18
N ALA A 135 -2.49 2.73 13.53
CA ALA A 135 -1.07 2.70 13.85
C ALA A 135 -0.40 4.05 13.61
N TRP A 136 -0.76 4.73 12.51
CA TRP A 136 -0.25 6.06 12.20
C TRP A 136 -0.75 7.11 13.20
N LEU A 137 -2.03 7.05 13.61
CA LEU A 137 -2.58 7.91 14.66
C LEU A 137 -1.81 7.74 15.97
N SER A 138 -1.53 6.50 16.37
CA SER A 138 -0.75 6.21 17.57
C SER A 138 0.65 6.79 17.49
N LEU A 139 1.35 6.57 16.38
CA LEU A 139 2.70 7.12 16.13
C LEU A 139 2.68 8.64 16.11
N TRP A 140 1.67 9.25 15.45
CA TRP A 140 1.52 10.70 15.40
C TRP A 140 1.36 11.31 16.79
N ASN A 141 0.48 10.78 17.61
CA ASN A 141 0.22 11.28 18.96
C ASN A 141 1.42 11.11 19.91
N ALA A 142 2.29 10.13 19.64
CA ALA A 142 3.51 9.93 20.42
C ALA A 142 4.63 10.95 20.04
N THR A 143 4.59 11.53 18.84
CA THR A 143 5.69 12.35 18.31
C THR A 143 5.29 13.77 17.94
N ASN A 144 4.01 14.04 17.81
CA ASN A 144 3.46 15.32 17.36
C ASN A 144 2.33 15.82 18.26
N LYS A 145 1.91 17.07 18.05
CA LYS A 145 0.65 17.57 18.60
C LYS A 145 -0.55 16.92 17.89
N PRO A 146 -1.72 16.79 18.56
CA PRO A 146 -2.86 16.06 17.99
C PRO A 146 -3.40 16.62 16.67
N HIS A 147 -3.41 17.93 16.49
CA HIS A 147 -3.93 18.57 15.28
C HIS A 147 -3.01 18.36 14.06
N GLY A 148 -3.60 18.28 12.89
CA GLY A 148 -2.94 17.97 11.61
C GLY A 148 -3.17 16.54 11.17
N PHE A 149 -3.46 15.61 12.08
CA PHE A 149 -3.74 14.23 11.72
C PHE A 149 -5.09 14.06 11.00
N GLU A 150 -6.04 14.96 11.21
CA GLU A 150 -7.35 14.96 10.54
C GLU A 150 -7.26 14.93 9.02
N VAL A 151 -6.18 15.49 8.45
CA VAL A 151 -5.92 15.42 7.00
C VAL A 151 -5.56 14.01 6.57
N ILE A 152 -4.77 13.30 7.36
CA ILE A 152 -4.38 11.90 7.11
C ILE A 152 -5.58 10.99 7.30
N ASP A 153 -6.35 11.21 8.36
CA ASP A 153 -7.61 10.52 8.67
C ASP A 153 -8.58 10.60 7.49
N GLY A 154 -8.86 11.80 7.01
CA GLY A 154 -9.74 12.02 5.87
C GLY A 154 -9.24 11.35 4.59
N ARG A 155 -7.93 11.37 4.34
CA ARG A 155 -7.34 10.73 3.17
C ARG A 155 -7.42 9.20 3.22
N LEU A 156 -7.05 8.59 4.34
CA LEU A 156 -7.09 7.13 4.48
C LEU A 156 -8.53 6.62 4.56
N GLY A 157 -9.44 7.36 5.22
CA GLY A 157 -10.87 7.09 5.17
C GLY A 157 -11.42 7.12 3.74
N GLY A 158 -10.98 8.10 2.94
CA GLY A 158 -11.31 8.18 1.51
C GLY A 158 -10.77 6.99 0.71
N VAL A 159 -9.56 6.53 0.98
CA VAL A 159 -8.99 5.31 0.35
C VAL A 159 -9.85 4.10 0.68
N ALA A 160 -10.20 3.88 1.94
CA ALA A 160 -11.05 2.76 2.37
C ALA A 160 -12.42 2.79 1.68
N ALA A 161 -13.07 3.94 1.64
CA ALA A 161 -14.36 4.11 0.96
C ALA A 161 -14.30 3.82 -0.56
N ARG A 162 -13.19 4.22 -1.21
CA ARG A 162 -12.99 3.95 -2.65
C ARG A 162 -12.69 2.48 -2.92
N LEU A 163 -11.98 1.81 -2.03
CA LEU A 163 -11.76 0.36 -2.10
C LEU A 163 -13.08 -0.42 -1.92
N ASP A 164 -13.95 -0.01 -0.99
CA ASP A 164 -15.31 -0.60 -0.83
C ASP A 164 -16.13 -0.41 -2.12
N THR A 165 -16.10 0.77 -2.72
CA THR A 165 -16.76 1.01 -4.01
C THR A 165 -16.23 0.09 -5.11
N ALA A 166 -14.90 -0.05 -5.21
CA ALA A 166 -14.28 -0.93 -6.19
C ALA A 166 -14.65 -2.40 -5.97
N GLN A 167 -14.69 -2.83 -4.70
CA GLN A 167 -15.10 -4.17 -4.32
C GLN A 167 -16.53 -4.49 -4.79
N ARG A 168 -17.47 -3.58 -4.50
CA ARG A 168 -18.88 -3.77 -4.90
C ARG A 168 -19.02 -3.87 -6.41
N ARG A 169 -18.35 -3.02 -7.15
CA ARG A 169 -18.38 -3.04 -8.62
C ARG A 169 -17.76 -4.31 -9.19
N MET A 170 -16.65 -4.76 -8.65
CA MET A 170 -16.02 -6.00 -9.11
C MET A 170 -16.87 -7.23 -8.77
N ARG A 171 -17.59 -7.22 -7.65
CA ARG A 171 -18.56 -8.27 -7.31
C ARG A 171 -19.74 -8.30 -8.29
N ALA A 172 -20.28 -7.15 -8.62
CA ALA A 172 -21.37 -7.05 -9.62
C ALA A 172 -20.90 -7.55 -10.99
N PHE A 173 -19.68 -7.19 -11.41
CA PHE A 173 -19.09 -7.71 -12.64
C PHE A 173 -18.91 -9.25 -12.58
N ALA A 174 -18.37 -9.79 -11.49
CA ALA A 174 -18.18 -11.23 -11.30
C ALA A 174 -19.51 -12.01 -11.26
N ALA A 175 -20.60 -11.36 -10.83
CA ALA A 175 -21.95 -11.92 -10.83
C ALA A 175 -22.66 -11.79 -12.18
N GLY A 176 -22.07 -11.12 -13.18
CA GLY A 176 -22.69 -10.88 -14.49
C GLY A 176 -23.78 -9.80 -14.48
N GLU A 177 -23.79 -8.95 -13.44
CA GLU A 177 -24.76 -7.83 -13.32
C GLU A 177 -24.36 -6.62 -14.18
N CYS A 178 -23.10 -6.56 -14.60
CA CYS A 178 -22.57 -5.55 -15.51
C CYS A 178 -21.42 -6.10 -16.35
N ASP A 179 -21.24 -5.58 -17.56
CA ASP A 179 -20.21 -6.03 -18.51
C ASP A 179 -18.88 -5.27 -18.37
N THR A 180 -18.89 -4.17 -17.67
CA THR A 180 -17.73 -3.28 -17.51
C THR A 180 -17.67 -2.70 -16.10
N ILE A 181 -16.45 -2.37 -15.68
CA ILE A 181 -16.20 -1.57 -14.47
C ILE A 181 -15.75 -0.20 -14.98
N PRO A 182 -16.56 0.85 -14.76
CA PRO A 182 -16.20 2.20 -15.18
C PRO A 182 -15.06 2.77 -14.35
#